data_1dac6ba8428100684d0840912f5f5878
#
_entry.id   1dac6ba8428100684d0840912f5f5878
#
_cell.length_a   1.000
_cell.length_b   1.000
_cell.length_c   1.000
_cell.angle_alpha   90.00
_cell.angle_beta   90.00
_cell.angle_gamma   90.00
#
_symmetry.space_group_name_H-M   'P 1'
#
loop_
_entity.id
_entity.type
_entity.pdbx_description
1 polymer ?
#
loop_
_entity_poly.entity_id
_entity_poly.type
_entity_poly.pdbx_seq_one_letter_code
_entity_poly.pdbx_strand_id
1 'polypeptide(L)'
;MQKNILIIGAGIAGCSLAHFLANSGWNVTLLESEDGIAQGGSGNPVAAIYPKFMLNDEAYNDFMLKSFRFTTAWIRRLGLNEVDYRFDGAIEILEEAYAQKLEINLSRKITKKENFFSLINESILNKYLIECNSSGLFFHQGGWVNPIALCSHLINHSNIKIVTHQKIKSIEKSIDQWTLKTESQKTFNSSHVAICNASSVNQFDLTQHLHTDAFRGQINWINSTSFQMPPIVTCDEGYLAPLIQDKHVFGATYAMNDFNKDLRKSDTKKNIASIKKIHREFYNHCEAQKSIHGRVAWRASTKDRKPYVGRVFDNQLLGKMRVRELARFGSRGFTFAPYCSYVLTNLINDNLSQEDKKTLNYTNPERYRLKKMSLKKVASQVFRV
;
A
#
# COMPACT_ATOMS: atom_id res chain seq x y z
N MET A 1 10.60 -19.93 23.90
CA MET A 1 11.47 -19.49 22.78
C MET A 1 11.49 -17.98 22.71
N GLN A 2 12.63 -17.38 22.43
CA GLN A 2 12.72 -15.93 22.26
C GLN A 2 11.97 -15.52 20.99
N LYS A 3 11.05 -14.55 21.09
CA LYS A 3 10.25 -14.07 19.97
C LYS A 3 11.09 -13.15 19.06
N ASN A 4 11.86 -13.71 18.14
CA ASN A 4 12.70 -12.96 17.21
C ASN A 4 12.20 -13.13 15.76
N ILE A 5 12.22 -12.04 14.99
CA ILE A 5 11.84 -12.04 13.57
C ILE A 5 12.75 -11.12 12.76
N LEU A 6 13.10 -11.58 11.54
CA LEU A 6 13.72 -10.74 10.50
C LEU A 6 12.64 -10.30 9.51
N ILE A 7 12.59 -9.01 9.20
CA ILE A 7 11.69 -8.45 8.19
C ILE A 7 12.55 -7.87 7.06
N ILE A 8 12.29 -8.30 5.82
CA ILE A 8 12.99 -7.84 4.62
C ILE A 8 12.22 -6.69 4.00
N GLY A 9 12.81 -5.49 4.00
CA GLY A 9 12.24 -4.26 3.45
C GLY A 9 11.59 -3.36 4.51
N ALA A 10 12.04 -2.09 4.54
CA ALA A 10 11.58 -1.05 5.46
C ALA A 10 10.67 -0.01 4.79
N GLY A 11 9.81 -0.44 3.86
CA GLY A 11 8.67 0.32 3.39
C GLY A 11 7.48 0.23 4.35
N ILE A 12 6.33 0.83 3.99
CA ILE A 12 5.13 0.84 4.85
C ILE A 12 4.69 -0.57 5.29
N ALA A 13 4.89 -1.59 4.47
CA ALA A 13 4.58 -2.98 4.82
C ALA A 13 5.43 -3.48 5.99
N GLY A 14 6.75 -3.37 5.85
CA GLY A 14 7.69 -3.81 6.89
C GLY A 14 7.60 -2.96 8.15
N CYS A 15 7.48 -1.64 8.03
CA CYS A 15 7.34 -0.74 9.19
C CYS A 15 6.05 -1.01 9.97
N SER A 16 4.91 -1.21 9.28
CA SER A 16 3.65 -1.55 9.96
C SER A 16 3.72 -2.90 10.66
N LEU A 17 4.30 -3.92 10.01
CA LEU A 17 4.45 -5.24 10.61
C LEU A 17 5.39 -5.21 11.81
N ALA A 18 6.52 -4.49 11.68
CA ALA A 18 7.46 -4.31 12.78
C ALA A 18 6.80 -3.68 14.00
N HIS A 19 6.00 -2.62 13.79
CA HIS A 19 5.26 -1.94 14.85
C HIS A 19 4.32 -2.88 15.61
N PHE A 20 3.44 -3.61 14.90
CA PHE A 20 2.49 -4.52 15.57
C PHE A 20 3.18 -5.67 16.27
N LEU A 21 4.24 -6.24 15.70
CA LEU A 21 5.01 -7.31 16.32
C LEU A 21 5.77 -6.82 17.56
N ALA A 22 6.44 -5.68 17.49
CA ALA A 22 7.14 -5.10 18.64
C ALA A 22 6.19 -4.82 19.80
N ASN A 23 5.01 -4.26 19.53
CA ASN A 23 3.96 -4.07 20.54
C ASN A 23 3.39 -5.40 21.09
N SER A 24 3.63 -6.53 20.39
CA SER A 24 3.29 -7.88 20.86
C SER A 24 4.47 -8.61 21.53
N GLY A 25 5.54 -7.88 21.87
CA GLY A 25 6.71 -8.39 22.57
C GLY A 25 7.71 -9.15 21.69
N TRP A 26 7.71 -8.94 20.36
CA TRP A 26 8.72 -9.48 19.45
C TRP A 26 9.92 -8.55 19.36
N ASN A 27 11.12 -9.14 19.32
CA ASN A 27 12.33 -8.46 18.87
C ASN A 27 12.39 -8.50 17.35
N VAL A 28 12.32 -7.35 16.72
CA VAL A 28 12.25 -7.21 15.28
C VAL A 28 13.55 -6.64 14.73
N THR A 29 14.12 -7.30 13.72
CA THR A 29 15.20 -6.71 12.92
C THR A 29 14.67 -6.44 11.52
N LEU A 30 14.57 -5.16 11.15
CA LEU A 30 14.28 -4.72 9.79
C LEU A 30 15.57 -4.66 8.98
N LEU A 31 15.59 -5.38 7.84
CA LEU A 31 16.71 -5.40 6.90
C LEU A 31 16.30 -4.60 5.64
N GLU A 32 16.99 -3.49 5.39
CA GLU A 32 16.71 -2.62 4.24
C GLU A 32 17.92 -2.59 3.29
N SER A 33 17.65 -2.63 1.99
CA SER A 33 18.67 -2.59 0.94
C SER A 33 19.30 -1.22 0.75
N GLU A 34 18.49 -0.17 0.93
CA GLU A 34 18.89 1.22 0.74
C GLU A 34 19.52 1.80 2.02
N ASP A 35 19.86 3.09 1.99
CA ASP A 35 20.48 3.81 3.11
C ASP A 35 19.50 4.20 4.23
N GLY A 36 18.21 4.11 3.97
CA GLY A 36 17.15 4.50 4.92
C GLY A 36 15.82 3.84 4.67
N ILE A 37 14.88 4.09 5.57
CA ILE A 37 13.52 3.58 5.46
C ILE A 37 12.73 4.30 4.36
N ALA A 38 11.67 3.67 3.88
CA ALA A 38 10.71 4.26 2.93
C ALA A 38 11.33 4.74 1.60
N GLN A 39 12.48 4.22 1.17
CA GLN A 39 13.16 4.65 -0.05
C GLN A 39 12.48 4.18 -1.35
N GLY A 40 11.67 3.14 -1.29
CA GLY A 40 10.91 2.60 -2.43
C GLY A 40 9.59 3.34 -2.69
N GLY A 41 8.53 2.61 -2.99
CA GLY A 41 7.18 3.14 -3.22
C GLY A 41 6.56 3.88 -2.02
N SER A 42 7.15 3.75 -0.85
CA SER A 42 6.73 4.43 0.39
C SER A 42 7.40 5.80 0.61
N GLY A 43 8.26 6.27 -0.29
CA GLY A 43 9.01 7.51 -0.09
C GLY A 43 8.44 8.74 -0.80
N ASN A 44 7.19 8.72 -1.23
CA ASN A 44 6.55 9.90 -1.80
C ASN A 44 6.35 10.98 -0.73
N PRO A 45 6.32 12.28 -1.09
CA PRO A 45 6.03 13.34 -0.13
C PRO A 45 4.66 13.21 0.53
N VAL A 46 3.69 12.60 -0.18
CA VAL A 46 2.34 12.41 0.30
C VAL A 46 1.77 11.09 -0.18
N ALA A 47 0.99 10.43 0.66
CA ALA A 47 0.16 9.29 0.30
C ALA A 47 -1.32 9.65 0.52
N ALA A 48 -2.10 9.61 -0.55
CA ALA A 48 -3.55 9.72 -0.48
C ALA A 48 -4.15 8.45 0.15
N ILE A 49 -5.02 8.64 1.14
CA ILE A 49 -5.74 7.56 1.81
C ILE A 49 -7.24 7.78 1.61
N TYR A 50 -7.80 7.03 0.69
CA TYR A 50 -9.23 7.00 0.43
C TYR A 50 -9.63 5.63 -0.12
N PRO A 51 -10.86 5.18 0.07
CA PRO A 51 -11.30 3.92 -0.50
C PRO A 51 -11.60 4.08 -2.00
N LYS A 52 -11.14 3.14 -2.81
CA LYS A 52 -11.55 3.04 -4.22
C LYS A 52 -12.42 1.80 -4.39
N PHE A 53 -13.70 2.02 -4.65
CA PHE A 53 -14.66 0.94 -4.80
C PHE A 53 -14.84 0.53 -6.26
N MET A 54 -15.35 -0.68 -6.47
CA MET A 54 -15.65 -1.26 -7.78
C MET A 54 -17.13 -1.66 -7.85
N LEU A 55 -17.78 -1.47 -9.01
CA LEU A 55 -19.20 -1.81 -9.17
C LEU A 55 -19.48 -3.30 -8.99
N ASN A 56 -18.57 -4.17 -9.45
CA ASN A 56 -18.82 -5.61 -9.61
C ASN A 56 -17.87 -6.50 -8.80
N ASP A 57 -17.23 -5.99 -7.74
CA ASP A 57 -16.38 -6.81 -6.84
C ASP A 57 -16.70 -6.49 -5.38
N GLU A 58 -17.76 -7.12 -4.88
CA GLU A 58 -18.20 -6.93 -3.48
C GLU A 58 -17.14 -7.37 -2.48
N ALA A 59 -16.44 -8.47 -2.74
CA ALA A 59 -15.40 -8.97 -1.84
C ALA A 59 -14.22 -8.00 -1.75
N TYR A 60 -13.87 -7.36 -2.87
CA TYR A 60 -12.88 -6.28 -2.87
C TYR A 60 -13.38 -5.07 -2.09
N ASN A 61 -14.64 -4.67 -2.29
CA ASN A 61 -15.21 -3.51 -1.61
C ASN A 61 -15.28 -3.72 -0.08
N ASP A 62 -15.64 -4.91 0.37
CA ASP A 62 -15.64 -5.26 1.80
C ASP A 62 -14.22 -5.20 2.39
N PHE A 63 -13.25 -5.78 1.70
CA PHE A 63 -11.85 -5.72 2.12
C PHE A 63 -11.30 -4.29 2.12
N MET A 64 -11.62 -3.50 1.09
CA MET A 64 -11.24 -2.09 0.98
C MET A 64 -11.81 -1.27 2.14
N LEU A 65 -13.10 -1.42 2.42
CA LEU A 65 -13.78 -0.70 3.49
C LEU A 65 -13.17 -1.02 4.86
N LYS A 66 -12.93 -2.29 5.15
CA LYS A 66 -12.30 -2.73 6.39
C LYS A 66 -10.90 -2.16 6.55
N SER A 67 -10.08 -2.30 5.51
CA SER A 67 -8.70 -1.80 5.52
C SER A 67 -8.66 -0.30 5.72
N PHE A 68 -9.53 0.44 5.02
CA PHE A 68 -9.60 1.89 5.11
C PHE A 68 -10.02 2.35 6.52
N ARG A 69 -11.11 1.78 7.06
CA ARG A 69 -11.59 2.11 8.41
C ARG A 69 -10.56 1.82 9.48
N PHE A 70 -9.95 0.63 9.40
CA PHE A 70 -8.88 0.26 10.33
C PHE A 70 -7.73 1.24 10.26
N THR A 71 -7.23 1.52 9.06
CA THR A 71 -6.04 2.34 8.86
C THR A 71 -6.25 3.78 9.31
N THR A 72 -7.35 4.42 8.93
CA THR A 72 -7.62 5.81 9.33
C THR A 72 -7.83 5.94 10.84
N ALA A 73 -8.57 4.99 11.44
CA ALA A 73 -8.77 4.97 12.90
C ALA A 73 -7.45 4.69 13.64
N TRP A 74 -6.61 3.82 13.13
CA TRP A 74 -5.33 3.48 13.74
C TRP A 74 -4.34 4.65 13.65
N ILE A 75 -4.18 5.28 12.47
CA ILE A 75 -3.27 6.42 12.30
C ILE A 75 -3.65 7.58 13.26
N ARG A 76 -4.94 7.88 13.43
CA ARG A 76 -5.39 8.90 14.39
C ARG A 76 -4.99 8.61 15.84
N ARG A 77 -4.75 7.35 16.19
CA ARG A 77 -4.35 6.92 17.56
C ARG A 77 -2.85 6.80 17.75
N LEU A 78 -2.05 6.89 16.70
CA LEU A 78 -0.61 6.74 16.78
C LEU A 78 0.10 7.89 17.49
N GLY A 79 -0.55 9.06 17.61
CA GLY A 79 0.11 10.26 18.14
C GLY A 79 1.09 10.89 17.15
N LEU A 80 0.88 10.70 15.85
CA LEU A 80 1.59 11.45 14.81
C LEU A 80 1.31 12.94 14.94
N ASN A 81 2.28 13.75 14.54
CA ASN A 81 2.08 15.19 14.45
C ASN A 81 0.98 15.51 13.43
N GLU A 82 0.08 16.44 13.76
CA GLU A 82 -1.03 16.86 12.90
C GLU A 82 -0.59 17.46 11.55
N VAL A 83 0.66 17.91 11.44
CA VAL A 83 1.24 18.34 10.17
C VAL A 83 1.63 17.20 9.24
N ASP A 84 1.62 15.96 9.73
CA ASP A 84 2.03 14.77 8.99
C ASP A 84 0.84 13.94 8.48
N TYR A 85 -0.39 14.27 8.86
CA TYR A 85 -1.58 13.62 8.31
C TYR A 85 -2.82 14.50 8.43
N ARG A 86 -3.81 14.26 7.56
CA ARG A 86 -5.16 14.80 7.66
C ARG A 86 -6.18 13.83 7.11
N PHE A 87 -7.29 13.69 7.81
CA PHE A 87 -8.46 12.91 7.40
C PHE A 87 -9.73 13.76 7.52
N ASP A 88 -9.76 14.86 6.79
CA ASP A 88 -10.84 15.86 6.71
C ASP A 88 -11.57 15.79 5.35
N GLY A 89 -11.24 14.83 4.53
CA GLY A 89 -11.91 14.51 3.28
C GLY A 89 -10.97 14.10 2.16
N ALA A 90 -11.54 13.37 1.21
CA ALA A 90 -10.96 13.11 -0.10
C ALA A 90 -12.06 13.03 -1.15
N ILE A 91 -11.83 13.54 -2.35
CA ILE A 91 -12.76 13.47 -3.47
C ILE A 91 -12.21 12.52 -4.53
N GLU A 92 -13.03 11.59 -5.01
CA GLU A 92 -12.82 10.87 -6.26
C GLU A 92 -13.80 11.43 -7.31
N ILE A 93 -13.24 12.06 -8.36
CA ILE A 93 -14.02 12.55 -9.50
C ILE A 93 -14.40 11.35 -10.35
N LEU A 94 -15.66 11.26 -10.72
CA LEU A 94 -16.24 10.13 -11.46
C LEU A 94 -17.20 10.64 -12.50
N GLU A 95 -17.38 9.88 -13.58
CA GLU A 95 -18.49 10.07 -14.49
C GLU A 95 -19.82 9.92 -13.72
N GLU A 96 -20.79 10.79 -13.99
CA GLU A 96 -22.02 10.88 -13.20
C GLU A 96 -22.77 9.54 -13.11
N ALA A 97 -22.98 8.87 -14.24
CA ALA A 97 -23.67 7.58 -14.28
C ALA A 97 -22.95 6.49 -13.49
N TYR A 98 -21.61 6.54 -13.46
CA TYR A 98 -20.80 5.61 -12.67
C TYR A 98 -20.90 5.94 -11.18
N ALA A 99 -20.81 7.21 -10.81
CA ALA A 99 -20.90 7.67 -9.43
C ALA A 99 -22.26 7.30 -8.80
N GLN A 100 -23.37 7.52 -9.51
CA GLN A 100 -24.73 7.16 -9.07
C GLN A 100 -24.86 5.63 -8.84
N LYS A 101 -24.40 4.80 -9.79
CA LYS A 101 -24.42 3.33 -9.63
C LYS A 101 -23.59 2.88 -8.44
N LEU A 102 -22.43 3.49 -8.24
CA LEU A 102 -21.54 3.16 -7.12
C LEU A 102 -22.17 3.57 -5.79
N GLU A 103 -22.77 4.74 -5.69
CA GLU A 103 -23.53 5.20 -4.52
C GLU A 103 -24.63 4.21 -4.14
N ILE A 104 -25.46 3.79 -5.11
CA ILE A 104 -26.54 2.81 -4.89
C ILE A 104 -25.96 1.50 -4.31
N ASN A 105 -24.87 1.00 -4.88
CA ASN A 105 -24.25 -0.24 -4.42
C ASN A 105 -23.67 -0.11 -3.00
N LEU A 106 -23.02 1.00 -2.72
CA LEU A 106 -22.42 1.24 -1.38
C LEU A 106 -23.47 1.49 -0.31
N SER A 107 -24.56 2.18 -0.64
CA SER A 107 -25.66 2.49 0.29
C SER A 107 -26.41 1.24 0.78
N ARG A 108 -26.25 0.09 0.13
CA ARG A 108 -26.78 -1.20 0.61
C ARG A 108 -25.98 -1.74 1.82
N LYS A 109 -24.72 -1.34 1.96
CA LYS A 109 -23.79 -1.86 2.98
C LYS A 109 -23.38 -0.80 4.01
N ILE A 110 -23.36 0.46 3.62
CA ILE A 110 -22.94 1.60 4.43
C ILE A 110 -24.17 2.45 4.70
N THR A 111 -24.56 2.53 5.95
CA THR A 111 -25.76 3.30 6.34
C THR A 111 -25.50 4.80 6.26
N LYS A 112 -26.52 5.60 5.93
CA LYS A 112 -26.42 7.07 5.91
C LYS A 112 -25.97 7.65 7.28
N LYS A 113 -26.30 6.98 8.40
CA LYS A 113 -25.88 7.39 9.74
C LYS A 113 -24.35 7.35 9.94
N GLU A 114 -23.63 6.54 9.15
CA GLU A 114 -22.18 6.42 9.26
C GLU A 114 -21.44 7.62 8.66
N ASN A 115 -22.13 8.47 7.89
CA ASN A 115 -21.54 9.63 7.23
C ASN A 115 -20.18 9.32 6.60
N PHE A 116 -20.13 8.23 5.83
CA PHE A 116 -18.88 7.69 5.29
C PHE A 116 -18.51 8.31 3.95
N PHE A 117 -19.51 8.48 3.07
CA PHE A 117 -19.35 9.14 1.78
C PHE A 117 -20.61 9.92 1.40
N SER A 118 -20.46 10.85 0.47
CA SER A 118 -21.54 11.60 -0.16
C SER A 118 -21.31 11.67 -1.66
N LEU A 119 -22.38 11.47 -2.43
CA LEU A 119 -22.37 11.86 -3.85
C LEU A 119 -22.38 13.38 -3.93
N ILE A 120 -21.48 13.96 -4.70
CA ILE A 120 -21.36 15.39 -4.90
C ILE A 120 -21.41 15.72 -6.39
N ASN A 121 -22.06 16.83 -6.71
CA ASN A 121 -22.19 17.35 -8.06
C ASN A 121 -21.20 18.49 -8.34
N GLU A 122 -21.21 18.99 -9.56
CA GLU A 122 -20.37 20.11 -10.01
C GLU A 122 -20.43 21.33 -9.06
N SER A 123 -21.63 21.73 -8.61
CA SER A 123 -21.77 22.89 -7.71
C SER A 123 -21.03 22.71 -6.38
N ILE A 124 -20.97 21.48 -5.88
CA ILE A 124 -20.20 21.15 -4.66
C ILE A 124 -18.72 21.03 -4.99
N LEU A 125 -18.35 20.44 -6.12
CA LEU A 125 -16.95 20.37 -6.57
C LEU A 125 -16.34 21.76 -6.68
N ASN A 126 -17.08 22.71 -7.24
CA ASN A 126 -16.62 24.11 -7.33
C ASN A 126 -16.36 24.76 -5.96
N LYS A 127 -17.09 24.40 -4.89
CA LYS A 127 -16.79 24.86 -3.53
C LYS A 127 -15.44 24.35 -2.99
N TYR A 128 -14.96 23.24 -3.53
CA TYR A 128 -13.63 22.71 -3.23
C TYR A 128 -12.57 23.15 -4.25
N LEU A 129 -12.87 24.17 -5.07
CA LEU A 129 -11.97 24.69 -6.11
C LEU A 129 -11.62 23.63 -7.18
N ILE A 130 -12.55 22.74 -7.47
CA ILE A 130 -12.41 21.68 -8.48
C ILE A 130 -13.28 22.05 -9.68
N GLU A 131 -12.65 22.43 -10.78
CA GLU A 131 -13.29 22.98 -11.98
C GLU A 131 -13.59 21.88 -12.99
N CYS A 132 -14.56 21.03 -12.73
CA CYS A 132 -14.95 19.99 -13.67
C CYS A 132 -16.47 19.81 -13.75
N ASN A 133 -16.98 19.63 -14.98
CA ASN A 133 -18.39 19.33 -15.25
C ASN A 133 -18.61 17.81 -15.04
N SER A 134 -18.57 17.37 -13.79
CA SER A 134 -18.65 15.96 -13.44
C SER A 134 -19.26 15.78 -12.06
N SER A 135 -19.40 14.55 -11.65
CA SER A 135 -19.78 14.18 -10.28
C SER A 135 -18.59 13.61 -9.52
N GLY A 136 -18.74 13.36 -8.25
CA GLY A 136 -17.72 12.72 -7.45
C GLY A 136 -18.27 12.06 -6.19
N LEU A 137 -17.45 11.24 -5.58
CA LEU A 137 -17.68 10.75 -4.22
C LEU A 137 -16.75 11.48 -3.26
N PHE A 138 -17.34 12.12 -2.28
CA PHE A 138 -16.63 12.71 -1.16
C PHE A 138 -16.57 11.71 -0.02
N PHE A 139 -15.37 11.30 0.35
CA PHE A 139 -15.11 10.39 1.46
C PHE A 139 -14.74 11.18 2.70
N HIS A 140 -15.67 11.32 3.65
CA HIS A 140 -15.54 12.18 4.84
C HIS A 140 -14.35 11.85 5.74
N GLN A 141 -13.92 10.60 5.75
CA GLN A 141 -12.76 10.13 6.54
C GLN A 141 -11.52 9.89 5.66
N GLY A 142 -11.60 10.25 4.39
CA GLY A 142 -10.45 10.23 3.48
C GLY A 142 -9.46 11.36 3.79
N GLY A 143 -8.30 11.30 3.17
CA GLY A 143 -7.29 12.32 3.36
C GLY A 143 -5.92 11.87 2.92
N TRP A 144 -4.90 12.25 3.68
CA TRP A 144 -3.51 11.97 3.34
C TRP A 144 -2.65 11.76 4.58
N VAL A 145 -1.50 11.16 4.37
CA VAL A 145 -0.44 11.03 5.36
C VAL A 145 0.92 11.30 4.72
N ASN A 146 1.87 11.84 5.49
CA ASN A 146 3.28 11.88 5.14
C ASN A 146 3.88 10.46 5.30
N PRO A 147 4.24 9.78 4.22
CA PRO A 147 4.73 8.40 4.26
C PRO A 147 5.98 8.20 5.11
N ILE A 148 6.93 9.14 5.01
CA ILE A 148 8.22 9.03 5.71
C ILE A 148 8.01 9.24 7.20
N ALA A 149 7.23 10.26 7.59
CA ALA A 149 6.90 10.51 9.00
C ALA A 149 6.16 9.32 9.62
N LEU A 150 5.18 8.73 8.92
CA LEU A 150 4.49 7.53 9.39
C LEU A 150 5.45 6.37 9.57
N CYS A 151 6.25 6.03 8.56
CA CYS A 151 7.20 4.92 8.66
C CYS A 151 8.20 5.14 9.80
N SER A 152 8.73 6.36 9.96
CA SER A 152 9.66 6.72 11.06
C SER A 152 9.02 6.55 12.43
N HIS A 153 7.77 7.00 12.57
CA HIS A 153 7.03 6.84 13.82
C HIS A 153 6.80 5.36 14.18
N LEU A 154 6.44 4.53 13.19
CA LEU A 154 6.14 3.11 13.38
C LEU A 154 7.33 2.30 13.87
N ILE A 155 8.54 2.67 13.51
CA ILE A 155 9.76 1.95 13.90
C ILE A 155 10.45 2.53 15.13
N ASN A 156 9.94 3.61 15.69
CA ASN A 156 10.47 4.21 16.93
C ASN A 156 10.01 3.39 18.16
N HIS A 157 10.62 2.23 18.32
CA HIS A 157 10.32 1.28 19.40
C HIS A 157 11.58 0.54 19.85
N SER A 158 11.76 0.34 21.14
CA SER A 158 12.98 -0.30 21.73
C SER A 158 13.22 -1.72 21.18
N ASN A 159 12.20 -2.45 20.80
CA ASN A 159 12.29 -3.80 20.26
C ASN A 159 12.49 -3.84 18.74
N ILE A 160 12.66 -2.69 18.07
CA ILE A 160 12.89 -2.64 16.63
C ILE A 160 14.30 -2.16 16.35
N LYS A 161 15.07 -2.99 15.66
CA LYS A 161 16.40 -2.67 15.13
C LYS A 161 16.32 -2.56 13.61
N ILE A 162 16.87 -1.48 13.05
CA ILE A 162 17.00 -1.31 11.60
C ILE A 162 18.46 -1.55 11.22
N VAL A 163 18.66 -2.29 10.13
CA VAL A 163 19.97 -2.51 9.52
C VAL A 163 19.85 -2.18 8.04
N THR A 164 20.41 -1.06 7.63
CA THR A 164 20.44 -0.57 6.25
C THR A 164 21.57 -1.18 5.44
N HIS A 165 21.58 -0.96 4.11
CA HIS A 165 22.55 -1.51 3.16
C HIS A 165 22.64 -3.05 3.22
N GLN A 166 21.50 -3.72 3.49
CA GLN A 166 21.43 -5.19 3.58
C GLN A 166 20.52 -5.73 2.47
N LYS A 167 21.03 -5.79 1.25
CA LYS A 167 20.31 -6.41 0.14
C LYS A 167 20.39 -7.92 0.26
N ILE A 168 19.28 -8.56 0.57
CA ILE A 168 19.16 -9.99 0.77
C ILE A 168 19.25 -10.71 -0.59
N LYS A 169 20.18 -11.67 -0.69
CA LYS A 169 20.40 -12.50 -1.87
C LYS A 169 19.65 -13.83 -1.80
N SER A 170 19.70 -14.50 -0.65
CA SER A 170 19.04 -15.79 -0.47
C SER A 170 18.39 -15.93 0.91
N ILE A 171 17.39 -16.80 0.95
CA ILE A 171 16.66 -17.21 2.17
C ILE A 171 16.74 -18.72 2.23
N GLU A 172 17.41 -19.24 3.25
CA GLU A 172 17.60 -20.66 3.47
C GLU A 172 16.93 -21.07 4.78
N LYS A 173 16.40 -22.29 4.84
CA LYS A 173 15.83 -22.83 6.06
C LYS A 173 16.56 -24.10 6.50
N SER A 174 16.98 -24.12 7.76
CA SER A 174 17.33 -25.32 8.49
C SER A 174 16.15 -25.80 9.35
N ILE A 175 16.33 -26.85 10.15
CA ILE A 175 15.24 -27.44 10.96
C ILE A 175 14.52 -26.38 11.82
N ASP A 176 15.27 -25.56 12.55
CA ASP A 176 14.72 -24.62 13.54
C ASP A 176 15.00 -23.15 13.24
N GLN A 177 15.69 -22.83 12.15
CA GLN A 177 16.21 -21.49 11.91
C GLN A 177 16.15 -21.11 10.44
N TRP A 178 15.87 -19.84 10.20
CA TRP A 178 16.01 -19.16 8.92
C TRP A 178 17.34 -18.44 8.85
N THR A 179 18.03 -18.59 7.73
CA THR A 179 19.29 -17.93 7.43
C THR A 179 19.10 -17.04 6.21
N LEU A 180 19.31 -15.74 6.38
CA LEU A 180 19.32 -14.75 5.30
C LEU A 180 20.77 -14.41 4.96
N LYS A 181 21.15 -14.50 3.68
CA LYS A 181 22.46 -14.09 3.19
C LYS A 181 22.31 -12.83 2.34
N THR A 182 23.14 -11.84 2.59
CA THR A 182 23.18 -10.59 1.80
C THR A 182 24.09 -10.73 0.58
N GLU A 183 23.99 -9.79 -0.36
CA GLU A 183 24.95 -9.68 -1.47
C GLU A 183 26.38 -9.43 -0.96
N SER A 184 26.55 -8.75 0.18
CA SER A 184 27.84 -8.52 0.84
C SER A 184 28.30 -9.68 1.73
N GLN A 185 27.72 -10.87 1.58
CA GLN A 185 28.05 -12.12 2.32
C GLN A 185 27.78 -12.07 3.84
N LYS A 186 27.13 -11.05 4.36
CA LYS A 186 26.66 -11.05 5.77
C LYS A 186 25.51 -12.03 5.93
N THR A 187 25.42 -12.60 7.13
CA THR A 187 24.42 -13.61 7.48
C THR A 187 23.59 -13.13 8.67
N PHE A 188 22.27 -13.30 8.57
CA PHE A 188 21.31 -13.03 9.65
C PHE A 188 20.48 -14.27 9.90
N ASN A 189 20.26 -14.58 11.18
CA ASN A 189 19.54 -15.78 11.60
C ASN A 189 18.36 -15.45 12.50
N SER A 190 17.24 -16.15 12.30
CA SER A 190 16.06 -16.00 13.15
C SER A 190 15.13 -17.21 13.05
N SER A 191 14.27 -17.39 14.06
CA SER A 191 13.19 -18.38 14.02
C SER A 191 12.07 -18.02 13.04
N HIS A 192 11.93 -16.73 12.69
CA HIS A 192 10.87 -16.21 11.81
C HIS A 192 11.43 -15.23 10.80
N VAL A 193 10.86 -15.24 9.59
CA VAL A 193 11.17 -14.29 8.50
C VAL A 193 9.88 -13.78 7.87
N ALA A 194 9.81 -12.47 7.63
CA ALA A 194 8.76 -11.84 6.85
C ALA A 194 9.35 -11.15 5.62
N ILE A 195 8.70 -11.30 4.46
CA ILE A 195 9.15 -10.74 3.18
C ILE A 195 8.25 -9.56 2.83
N CYS A 196 8.78 -8.34 2.94
CA CYS A 196 8.07 -7.06 2.70
C CYS A 196 8.78 -6.20 1.63
N ASN A 197 9.55 -6.81 0.73
CA ASN A 197 10.40 -6.15 -0.26
C ASN A 197 9.68 -5.75 -1.57
N ALA A 198 8.37 -5.60 -1.52
CA ALA A 198 7.51 -5.06 -2.59
C ALA A 198 7.78 -5.70 -3.98
N SER A 199 8.24 -4.93 -4.98
CA SER A 199 8.45 -5.40 -6.35
C SER A 199 9.54 -6.47 -6.48
N SER A 200 10.42 -6.60 -5.50
CA SER A 200 11.52 -7.57 -5.51
C SER A 200 11.14 -8.92 -4.87
N VAL A 201 9.86 -9.17 -4.59
CA VAL A 201 9.43 -10.41 -3.93
C VAL A 201 9.81 -11.67 -4.71
N ASN A 202 9.80 -11.62 -6.05
CA ASN A 202 10.08 -12.78 -6.91
C ASN A 202 11.58 -13.16 -7.00
N GLN A 203 12.45 -12.40 -6.35
CA GLN A 203 13.90 -12.68 -6.39
C GLN A 203 14.31 -13.92 -5.60
N PHE A 204 13.46 -14.40 -4.69
CA PHE A 204 13.75 -15.57 -3.87
C PHE A 204 13.06 -16.81 -4.44
N ASP A 205 13.73 -17.96 -4.39
CA ASP A 205 13.19 -19.25 -4.86
C ASP A 205 11.84 -19.57 -4.21
N LEU A 206 11.69 -19.24 -2.94
CA LEU A 206 10.45 -19.40 -2.18
C LEU A 206 9.25 -18.64 -2.76
N THR A 207 9.50 -17.53 -3.43
CA THR A 207 8.45 -16.58 -3.86
C THR A 207 8.45 -16.31 -5.36
N GLN A 208 9.35 -16.93 -6.14
CA GLN A 208 9.44 -16.75 -7.60
C GLN A 208 8.16 -17.14 -8.35
N HIS A 209 7.34 -18.05 -7.78
CA HIS A 209 6.06 -18.47 -8.36
C HIS A 209 4.93 -17.45 -8.19
N LEU A 210 5.13 -16.42 -7.39
CA LEU A 210 4.11 -15.39 -7.16
C LEU A 210 3.99 -14.48 -8.39
N HIS A 211 2.79 -14.38 -8.92
CA HIS A 211 2.52 -13.53 -10.07
C HIS A 211 2.42 -12.07 -9.66
N THR A 212 3.45 -11.30 -10.00
CA THR A 212 3.58 -9.90 -9.60
C THR A 212 4.18 -9.06 -10.71
N ASP A 213 3.62 -7.87 -10.93
CA ASP A 213 4.12 -6.89 -11.87
C ASP A 213 4.66 -5.66 -11.13
N ALA A 214 5.75 -5.10 -11.63
CA ALA A 214 6.27 -3.83 -11.16
C ALA A 214 5.70 -2.71 -12.04
N PHE A 215 5.12 -1.70 -11.41
CA PHE A 215 4.61 -0.52 -12.10
C PHE A 215 5.42 0.70 -11.72
N ARG A 216 6.20 1.18 -12.66
CA ARG A 216 6.91 2.44 -12.53
C ARG A 216 5.90 3.59 -12.45
N GLY A 217 6.05 4.47 -11.49
CA GLY A 217 5.27 5.68 -11.35
C GLY A 217 6.17 6.87 -11.08
N GLN A 218 5.98 7.93 -11.85
CA GLN A 218 6.57 9.23 -11.58
C GLN A 218 5.51 10.13 -10.96
N ILE A 219 5.84 10.77 -9.86
CA ILE A 219 5.11 11.89 -9.28
C ILE A 219 5.89 13.17 -9.53
N ASN A 220 5.18 14.27 -9.51
CA ASN A 220 5.77 15.60 -9.64
C ASN A 220 5.29 16.51 -8.51
N TRP A 221 6.04 17.57 -8.26
CA TRP A 221 5.62 18.65 -7.37
C TRP A 221 6.27 19.96 -7.76
N ILE A 222 5.61 21.03 -7.39
CA ILE A 222 6.17 22.37 -7.38
C ILE A 222 6.10 22.93 -5.95
N ASN A 223 6.94 23.88 -5.63
CA ASN A 223 6.89 24.58 -4.37
C ASN A 223 5.65 25.47 -4.30
N SER A 224 5.32 25.94 -3.10
CA SER A 224 4.16 26.78 -2.83
C SER A 224 3.96 27.89 -3.85
N THR A 225 2.70 28.11 -4.20
CA THR A 225 2.25 29.16 -5.11
C THR A 225 1.26 30.06 -4.39
N SER A 226 0.97 31.22 -5.00
CA SER A 226 -0.08 32.12 -4.52
C SER A 226 -1.50 31.66 -4.84
N PHE A 227 -1.66 30.54 -5.57
CA PHE A 227 -2.99 30.04 -5.94
C PHE A 227 -3.73 29.40 -4.77
N GLN A 228 -5.03 29.61 -4.74
CA GLN A 228 -5.91 28.84 -3.88
C GLN A 228 -6.06 27.45 -4.49
N MET A 229 -5.74 26.43 -3.71
CA MET A 229 -5.75 25.03 -4.14
C MET A 229 -6.86 24.26 -3.43
N PRO A 230 -7.35 23.15 -4.02
CA PRO A 230 -8.24 22.24 -3.31
C PRO A 230 -7.68 21.92 -1.92
N PRO A 231 -8.44 22.14 -0.84
CA PRO A 231 -7.94 21.94 0.52
C PRO A 231 -7.80 20.46 0.91
N ILE A 232 -8.30 19.57 0.07
CA ILE A 232 -8.33 18.12 0.28
C ILE A 232 -7.74 17.38 -0.91
N VAL A 233 -7.37 16.11 -0.71
CA VAL A 233 -6.91 15.25 -1.80
C VAL A 233 -8.01 15.05 -2.83
N THR A 234 -7.72 15.38 -4.06
CA THR A 234 -8.63 15.20 -5.20
C THR A 234 -8.02 14.20 -6.17
N CYS A 235 -8.78 13.18 -6.53
CA CYS A 235 -8.37 12.09 -7.41
C CYS A 235 -9.26 12.00 -8.64
N ASP A 236 -8.64 11.78 -9.80
CA ASP A 236 -9.27 11.45 -11.09
C ASP A 236 -8.40 10.35 -11.75
N GLU A 237 -7.91 10.51 -12.96
CA GLU A 237 -6.90 9.65 -13.57
C GLU A 237 -5.56 9.66 -12.79
N GLY A 238 -5.24 10.82 -12.20
CA GLY A 238 -4.17 11.03 -11.23
C GLY A 238 -4.70 11.51 -9.88
N TYR A 239 -3.88 12.24 -9.15
CA TYR A 239 -4.32 12.94 -7.94
C TYR A 239 -3.62 14.30 -7.82
N LEU A 240 -4.27 15.21 -7.14
CA LEU A 240 -3.72 16.49 -6.69
C LEU A 240 -3.86 16.53 -5.17
N ALA A 241 -2.73 16.69 -4.47
CA ALA A 241 -2.73 16.87 -3.02
C ALA A 241 -2.86 18.35 -2.66
N PRO A 242 -3.44 18.68 -1.50
CA PRO A 242 -3.37 20.04 -0.95
C PRO A 242 -1.92 20.46 -0.72
N LEU A 243 -1.71 21.71 -0.33
CA LEU A 243 -0.37 22.20 0.05
C LEU A 243 0.11 21.44 1.30
N ILE A 244 1.23 20.73 1.16
CA ILE A 244 1.83 19.93 2.24
C ILE A 244 3.33 20.24 2.27
N GLN A 245 3.84 20.77 3.40
CA GLN A 245 5.25 21.12 3.56
C GLN A 245 5.78 21.94 2.36
N ASP A 246 5.05 23.00 2.02
CA ASP A 246 5.34 23.92 0.90
C ASP A 246 5.42 23.26 -0.48
N LYS A 247 4.76 22.11 -0.67
CA LYS A 247 4.72 21.38 -1.95
C LYS A 247 3.29 21.12 -2.40
N HIS A 248 3.03 21.37 -3.67
CA HIS A 248 1.86 20.88 -4.39
C HIS A 248 2.24 19.60 -5.15
N VAL A 249 1.86 18.45 -4.64
CA VAL A 249 2.20 17.13 -5.20
C VAL A 249 1.08 16.64 -6.10
N PHE A 250 1.43 16.17 -7.29
CA PHE A 250 0.49 15.65 -8.26
C PHE A 250 1.05 14.47 -9.07
N GLY A 251 0.19 13.67 -9.66
CA GLY A 251 0.52 12.48 -10.44
C GLY A 251 -0.43 11.32 -10.12
N ALA A 252 -0.09 10.12 -10.49
CA ALA A 252 1.19 9.66 -10.97
C ALA A 252 1.04 8.88 -12.28
N THR A 253 2.12 8.81 -13.05
CA THR A 253 2.17 7.91 -14.20
C THR A 253 2.16 6.45 -13.78
N TYR A 254 1.88 5.58 -14.76
CA TYR A 254 1.72 4.14 -14.54
C TYR A 254 2.25 3.37 -15.75
N ALA A 255 3.48 2.85 -15.65
CA ALA A 255 4.12 2.08 -16.71
C ALA A 255 4.54 0.70 -16.19
N MET A 256 3.97 -0.35 -16.81
CA MET A 256 4.19 -1.75 -16.40
C MET A 256 5.57 -2.21 -16.85
N ASN A 257 6.29 -2.88 -15.94
CA ASN A 257 7.60 -3.52 -16.17
C ASN A 257 8.66 -2.57 -16.76
N ASP A 258 8.56 -1.29 -16.45
CA ASP A 258 9.54 -0.27 -16.79
C ASP A 258 10.43 -0.01 -15.56
N PHE A 259 11.72 -0.32 -15.68
CA PHE A 259 12.69 -0.26 -14.58
C PHE A 259 13.62 0.95 -14.65
N ASN A 260 13.38 1.89 -15.56
CA ASN A 260 14.20 3.11 -15.66
C ASN A 260 13.94 4.02 -14.43
N LYS A 261 15.03 4.45 -13.79
CA LYS A 261 15.01 5.31 -12.58
C LYS A 261 14.92 6.80 -12.88
N ASP A 262 15.18 7.20 -14.14
CA ASP A 262 15.30 8.60 -14.50
C ASP A 262 13.95 9.30 -14.54
N LEU A 263 13.95 10.58 -14.19
CA LEU A 263 12.82 11.45 -14.42
C LEU A 263 12.64 11.68 -15.93
N ARG A 264 11.40 11.54 -16.40
CA ARG A 264 11.05 11.75 -17.81
C ARG A 264 10.19 12.98 -17.98
N LYS A 265 10.57 13.84 -18.92
CA LYS A 265 9.75 15.00 -19.32
C LYS A 265 8.37 14.57 -19.85
N SER A 266 8.28 13.43 -20.55
CA SER A 266 7.03 12.87 -21.03
C SER A 266 6.09 12.48 -19.89
N ASP A 267 6.60 11.94 -18.80
CA ASP A 267 5.82 11.61 -17.62
C ASP A 267 5.37 12.85 -16.84
N THR A 268 6.24 13.85 -16.75
CA THR A 268 5.89 15.16 -16.19
C THR A 268 4.73 15.79 -16.98
N LYS A 269 4.78 15.79 -18.32
CA LYS A 269 3.67 16.27 -19.15
C LYS A 269 2.37 15.51 -18.92
N LYS A 270 2.41 14.18 -18.78
CA LYS A 270 1.22 13.37 -18.45
C LYS A 270 0.64 13.75 -17.10
N ASN A 271 1.49 13.91 -16.08
CA ASN A 271 1.06 14.31 -14.73
C ASN A 271 0.45 15.72 -14.73
N ILE A 272 1.03 16.67 -15.47
CA ILE A 272 0.44 18.00 -15.63
C ILE A 272 -0.93 17.88 -16.34
N ALA A 273 -1.03 17.12 -17.42
CA ALA A 273 -2.28 16.95 -18.15
C ALA A 273 -3.40 16.36 -17.25
N SER A 274 -3.04 15.46 -16.32
CA SER A 274 -4.03 14.82 -15.43
C SER A 274 -4.67 15.78 -14.43
N ILE A 275 -4.05 16.92 -14.12
CA ILE A 275 -4.62 17.90 -13.18
C ILE A 275 -5.46 18.98 -13.89
N LYS A 276 -5.51 19.00 -15.22
CA LYS A 276 -6.23 20.01 -16.00
C LYS A 276 -7.73 20.08 -15.66
N LYS A 277 -8.35 18.92 -15.43
CA LYS A 277 -9.75 18.82 -15.03
C LYS A 277 -10.00 19.19 -13.57
N ILE A 278 -8.95 19.07 -12.73
CA ILE A 278 -9.07 19.35 -11.31
C ILE A 278 -8.92 20.84 -11.04
N HIS A 279 -7.89 21.47 -11.63
CA HIS A 279 -7.61 22.88 -11.36
C HIS A 279 -6.87 23.52 -12.56
N ARG A 280 -7.61 24.28 -13.34
CA ARG A 280 -7.13 24.82 -14.62
C ARG A 280 -6.02 25.87 -14.47
N GLU A 281 -6.14 26.76 -13.49
CA GLU A 281 -5.13 27.79 -13.25
C GLU A 281 -3.79 27.15 -12.83
N PHE A 282 -3.82 26.16 -11.94
CA PHE A 282 -2.64 25.41 -11.54
C PHE A 282 -2.03 24.61 -12.69
N TYR A 283 -2.85 24.01 -13.54
CA TYR A 283 -2.40 23.37 -14.78
C TYR A 283 -1.62 24.36 -15.66
N ASN A 284 -2.19 25.54 -15.96
CA ASN A 284 -1.54 26.57 -16.77
C ASN A 284 -0.20 27.03 -16.15
N HIS A 285 -0.17 27.18 -14.84
CA HIS A 285 1.04 27.51 -14.11
C HIS A 285 2.12 26.43 -14.27
N CYS A 286 1.76 25.15 -14.11
CA CYS A 286 2.69 24.02 -14.31
C CYS A 286 3.23 23.93 -15.73
N GLU A 287 2.39 24.17 -16.76
CA GLU A 287 2.81 24.20 -18.17
C GLU A 287 3.86 25.30 -18.44
N ALA A 288 3.76 26.43 -17.76
CA ALA A 288 4.70 27.55 -17.89
C ALA A 288 6.04 27.33 -17.16
N GLN A 289 6.13 26.32 -16.26
CA GLN A 289 7.36 26.08 -15.50
C GLN A 289 8.46 25.44 -16.34
N LYS A 290 9.67 25.98 -16.25
CA LYS A 290 10.87 25.42 -16.91
C LYS A 290 11.37 24.15 -16.23
N SER A 291 11.17 24.02 -14.92
CA SER A 291 11.63 22.89 -14.12
C SER A 291 10.57 22.52 -13.08
N ILE A 292 10.24 21.26 -13.04
CA ILE A 292 9.28 20.67 -12.07
C ILE A 292 9.99 19.51 -11.38
N HIS A 293 9.95 19.51 -10.06
CA HIS A 293 10.52 18.44 -9.26
C HIS A 293 9.75 17.12 -9.47
N GLY A 294 10.41 16.03 -9.24
CA GLY A 294 9.77 14.72 -9.36
C GLY A 294 10.52 13.60 -8.68
N ARG A 295 9.85 12.47 -8.57
CA ARG A 295 10.39 11.23 -8.05
C ARG A 295 9.81 10.05 -8.78
N VAL A 296 10.64 9.04 -9.01
CA VAL A 296 10.26 7.76 -9.59
C VAL A 296 10.29 6.68 -8.52
N ALA A 297 9.26 5.83 -8.50
CA ALA A 297 9.23 4.65 -7.66
C ALA A 297 8.40 3.54 -8.30
N TRP A 298 8.57 2.32 -7.80
CA TRP A 298 7.82 1.16 -8.30
C TRP A 298 6.76 0.75 -7.30
N ARG A 299 5.56 0.54 -7.84
CA ARG A 299 4.46 -0.10 -7.13
C ARG A 299 4.42 -1.56 -7.52
N ALA A 300 4.26 -2.41 -6.56
CA ALA A 300 4.14 -3.83 -6.76
C ALA A 300 2.67 -4.24 -6.85
N SER A 301 2.18 -4.69 -7.99
CA SER A 301 0.78 -5.09 -8.19
C SER A 301 0.65 -6.58 -8.48
N THR A 302 -0.46 -7.16 -8.07
CA THR A 302 -0.93 -8.49 -8.44
C THR A 302 -1.91 -8.39 -9.60
N LYS A 303 -2.10 -9.45 -10.38
CA LYS A 303 -3.04 -9.46 -11.52
C LYS A 303 -4.48 -9.14 -11.13
N ASP A 304 -4.92 -9.57 -9.95
CA ASP A 304 -6.28 -9.35 -9.43
C ASP A 304 -6.39 -8.16 -8.48
N ARG A 305 -5.35 -7.34 -8.38
CA ARG A 305 -5.25 -6.14 -7.53
C ARG A 305 -5.42 -6.40 -6.02
N LYS A 306 -5.53 -7.67 -5.60
CA LYS A 306 -5.62 -8.07 -4.20
C LYS A 306 -4.22 -8.20 -3.62
N PRO A 307 -3.97 -7.76 -2.39
CA PRO A 307 -2.66 -7.94 -1.78
C PRO A 307 -2.33 -9.43 -1.60
N TYR A 308 -1.05 -9.73 -1.42
CA TYR A 308 -0.60 -11.01 -0.88
C TYR A 308 -0.31 -10.82 0.61
N VAL A 309 -1.02 -11.54 1.45
CA VAL A 309 -0.80 -11.57 2.89
C VAL A 309 -1.04 -13.00 3.39
N GLY A 310 -0.08 -13.57 4.09
CA GLY A 310 -0.18 -14.91 4.62
C GLY A 310 1.09 -15.73 4.44
N ARG A 311 0.98 -17.01 4.65
CA ARG A 311 2.09 -17.97 4.55
C ARG A 311 2.37 -18.35 3.11
N VAL A 312 3.65 -18.43 2.76
CA VAL A 312 4.13 -18.98 1.49
C VAL A 312 4.59 -20.41 1.74
N PHE A 313 4.25 -21.35 0.85
CA PHE A 313 4.60 -22.76 0.98
C PHE A 313 5.80 -23.10 0.10
N ASP A 314 6.76 -23.82 0.68
CA ASP A 314 7.84 -24.43 -0.07
C ASP A 314 7.33 -25.57 -0.95
N ASN A 315 7.72 -25.58 -2.23
CA ASN A 315 7.32 -26.58 -3.19
C ASN A 315 7.93 -27.97 -2.93
N GLN A 316 9.06 -28.04 -2.23
CA GLN A 316 9.80 -29.30 -2.02
C GLN A 316 9.38 -30.07 -0.77
N LEU A 317 8.62 -29.43 0.13
CA LEU A 317 8.29 -29.99 1.45
C LEU A 317 6.78 -29.88 1.75
N LEU A 318 5.97 -30.59 1.00
CA LEU A 318 4.50 -30.66 1.13
C LEU A 318 3.99 -31.19 2.49
N GLY A 319 4.81 -31.34 3.49
CA GLY A 319 4.40 -31.99 4.74
C GLY A 319 4.59 -31.22 6.03
N LYS A 320 5.59 -30.38 6.22
CA LYS A 320 5.92 -29.90 7.58
C LYS A 320 6.54 -28.50 7.73
N MET A 321 6.84 -27.74 6.69
CA MET A 321 7.53 -26.46 6.89
C MET A 321 6.67 -25.25 6.49
N ARG A 322 6.44 -24.38 7.46
CA ARG A 322 5.68 -23.14 7.30
C ARG A 322 6.65 -22.01 7.05
N VAL A 323 6.80 -21.58 5.79
CA VAL A 323 7.43 -20.29 5.50
C VAL A 323 6.43 -19.21 5.87
N ARG A 324 6.85 -18.27 6.68
CA ARG A 324 5.96 -17.23 7.19
C ARG A 324 6.26 -15.94 6.45
N GLU A 325 5.32 -15.46 5.76
CA GLU A 325 4.69 -14.14 5.76
C GLU A 325 5.14 -13.20 4.66
N LEU A 326 4.19 -12.93 3.78
CA LEU A 326 4.33 -12.02 2.67
C LEU A 326 3.37 -10.84 2.87
N ALA A 327 3.84 -9.61 2.64
CA ALA A 327 3.01 -8.43 2.64
C ALA A 327 3.26 -7.59 1.38
N ARG A 328 2.26 -7.51 0.48
CA ARG A 328 2.35 -6.77 -0.76
C ARG A 328 1.02 -6.13 -1.12
N PHE A 329 1.00 -4.80 -1.35
CA PHE A 329 -0.22 -4.00 -1.28
C PHE A 329 -0.60 -3.23 -2.54
N GLY A 330 0.14 -3.35 -3.66
CA GLY A 330 -0.17 -2.62 -4.89
C GLY A 330 -0.07 -1.10 -4.74
N SER A 331 -0.88 -0.38 -5.49
CA SER A 331 -0.94 1.10 -5.46
C SER A 331 -1.67 1.66 -4.22
N ARG A 332 -2.26 0.80 -3.37
CA ARG A 332 -3.00 1.14 -2.15
C ARG A 332 -2.25 0.75 -0.88
N GLY A 333 -0.92 0.73 -0.93
CA GLY A 333 -0.07 0.26 0.16
C GLY A 333 -0.39 0.91 1.49
N PHE A 334 -0.58 2.22 1.52
CA PHE A 334 -0.88 2.94 2.76
C PHE A 334 -2.28 2.69 3.31
N THR A 335 -3.24 2.29 2.48
CA THR A 335 -4.58 1.87 2.94
C THR A 335 -4.58 0.42 3.45
N PHE A 336 -3.83 -0.47 2.80
CA PHE A 336 -3.89 -1.92 3.11
C PHE A 336 -2.86 -2.36 4.14
N ALA A 337 -1.66 -1.77 4.13
CA ALA A 337 -0.54 -2.26 4.92
C ALA A 337 -0.83 -2.32 6.44
N PRO A 338 -1.41 -1.30 7.08
CA PRO A 338 -1.68 -1.37 8.51
C PRO A 338 -2.62 -2.52 8.89
N TYR A 339 -3.76 -2.64 8.22
CA TYR A 339 -4.73 -3.70 8.51
C TYR A 339 -4.17 -5.09 8.25
N CYS A 340 -3.51 -5.28 7.11
CA CYS A 340 -2.91 -6.54 6.75
C CYS A 340 -1.76 -6.94 7.70
N SER A 341 -0.97 -5.97 8.15
CA SER A 341 0.10 -6.20 9.13
C SER A 341 -0.45 -6.60 10.49
N TYR A 342 -1.57 -5.98 10.92
CA TYR A 342 -2.29 -6.40 12.11
C TYR A 342 -2.77 -7.86 12.01
N VAL A 343 -3.43 -8.23 10.91
CA VAL A 343 -3.90 -9.61 10.66
C VAL A 343 -2.72 -10.58 10.60
N LEU A 344 -1.61 -10.18 9.99
CA LEU A 344 -0.40 -11.00 9.90
C LEU A 344 0.24 -11.20 11.27
N THR A 345 0.25 -10.19 12.12
CA THR A 345 0.71 -10.30 13.51
C THR A 345 -0.14 -11.29 14.29
N ASN A 346 -1.47 -11.28 14.12
CA ASN A 346 -2.35 -12.26 14.73
C ASN A 346 -2.06 -13.69 14.23
N LEU A 347 -1.75 -13.85 12.94
CA LEU A 347 -1.32 -15.13 12.38
C LEU A 347 0.00 -15.64 13.00
N ILE A 348 0.96 -14.75 13.21
CA ILE A 348 2.27 -15.07 13.82
C ILE A 348 2.11 -15.48 15.29
N ASN A 349 1.22 -14.80 16.00
CA ASN A 349 0.93 -15.06 17.40
C ASN A 349 -0.06 -16.23 17.61
N ASP A 350 -0.51 -16.92 16.54
CA ASP A 350 -1.54 -17.96 16.56
C ASP A 350 -2.85 -17.49 17.25
N ASN A 351 -3.20 -16.21 17.10
CA ASN A 351 -4.37 -15.55 17.70
C ASN A 351 -5.33 -14.99 16.64
N LEU A 352 -5.80 -15.87 15.74
CA LEU A 352 -6.64 -15.48 14.62
C LEU A 352 -8.13 -15.45 14.99
N SER A 353 -8.77 -14.32 14.80
CA SER A 353 -10.21 -14.20 14.78
C SER A 353 -10.83 -14.84 13.51
N GLN A 354 -12.15 -15.04 13.50
CA GLN A 354 -12.86 -15.49 12.28
C GLN A 354 -12.72 -14.47 11.14
N GLU A 355 -12.65 -13.18 11.46
CA GLU A 355 -12.47 -12.12 10.49
C GLU A 355 -11.05 -12.12 9.90
N ASP A 356 -10.03 -12.36 10.72
CA ASP A 356 -8.65 -12.52 10.25
C ASP A 356 -8.53 -13.69 9.27
N LYS A 357 -9.19 -14.81 9.58
CA LYS A 357 -9.21 -15.99 8.69
C LYS A 357 -9.85 -15.66 7.34
N LYS A 358 -10.95 -14.91 7.30
CA LYS A 358 -11.57 -14.44 6.06
C LYS A 358 -10.61 -13.55 5.26
N THR A 359 -9.94 -12.62 5.93
CA THR A 359 -8.96 -11.72 5.32
C THR A 359 -7.78 -12.51 4.73
N LEU A 360 -7.21 -13.46 5.48
CA LEU A 360 -6.13 -14.32 5.01
C LEU A 360 -6.53 -15.21 3.83
N ASN A 361 -7.75 -15.73 3.81
CA ASN A 361 -8.27 -16.47 2.66
C ASN A 361 -8.39 -15.59 1.42
N TYR A 362 -8.89 -14.36 1.58
CA TYR A 362 -9.02 -13.39 0.50
C TYR A 362 -7.68 -12.95 -0.09
N THR A 363 -6.67 -12.77 0.77
CA THR A 363 -5.33 -12.27 0.41
C THR A 363 -4.28 -13.35 0.22
N ASN A 364 -4.67 -14.63 0.26
CA ASN A 364 -3.78 -15.79 0.24
C ASN A 364 -2.75 -15.69 -0.90
N PRO A 365 -1.43 -15.76 -0.62
CA PRO A 365 -0.39 -15.74 -1.64
C PRO A 365 -0.51 -16.90 -2.64
N GLU A 366 -0.96 -18.05 -2.19
CA GLU A 366 -1.08 -19.28 -3.00
C GLU A 366 -2.38 -19.35 -3.82
N ARG A 367 -3.24 -18.33 -3.80
CA ARG A 367 -4.57 -18.38 -4.44
C ARG A 367 -4.57 -18.71 -5.93
N TYR A 368 -3.54 -18.32 -6.67
CA TYR A 368 -3.41 -18.65 -8.10
C TYR A 368 -2.99 -20.10 -8.33
N ARG A 369 -2.14 -20.62 -7.44
CA ARG A 369 -1.70 -22.00 -7.48
C ARG A 369 -2.84 -22.94 -7.13
N LEU A 370 -3.59 -22.62 -6.07
CA LEU A 370 -4.77 -23.39 -5.66
C LEU A 370 -5.84 -23.44 -6.75
N LYS A 371 -6.07 -22.37 -7.49
CA LYS A 371 -7.00 -22.35 -8.64
C LYS A 371 -6.56 -23.23 -9.80
N LYS A 372 -5.26 -23.45 -10.02
CA LYS A 372 -4.72 -24.31 -11.09
C LYS A 372 -4.75 -25.80 -10.74
N MET A 373 -4.86 -26.14 -9.46
CA MET A 373 -4.98 -27.52 -9.01
C MET A 373 -6.41 -28.00 -9.28
N SER A 374 -6.57 -29.05 -10.14
CA SER A 374 -7.89 -29.65 -10.33
C SER A 374 -8.40 -30.20 -8.99
N LEU A 375 -9.71 -30.10 -8.74
CA LEU A 375 -10.34 -30.65 -7.52
C LEU A 375 -9.93 -32.12 -7.25
N LYS A 376 -9.73 -32.95 -8.30
CA LYS A 376 -9.22 -34.32 -8.20
C LYS A 376 -7.79 -34.40 -7.63
N LYS A 377 -6.88 -33.46 -8.03
CA LYS A 377 -5.52 -33.41 -7.47
C LYS A 377 -5.51 -32.87 -6.04
N VAL A 378 -6.38 -31.91 -5.72
CA VAL A 378 -6.53 -31.39 -4.36
C VAL A 378 -7.06 -32.49 -3.44
N ALA A 379 -8.11 -33.20 -3.84
CA ALA A 379 -8.66 -34.34 -3.09
C ALA A 379 -7.61 -35.44 -2.86
N SER A 380 -6.86 -35.83 -3.90
CA SER A 380 -5.83 -36.87 -3.77
C SER A 380 -4.63 -36.48 -2.91
N GLN A 381 -4.39 -35.18 -2.69
CA GLN A 381 -3.33 -34.68 -1.81
C GLN A 381 -3.80 -34.44 -0.38
N VAL A 382 -5.08 -34.14 -0.19
CA VAL A 382 -5.69 -33.93 1.14
C VAL A 382 -6.04 -35.24 1.82
N PHE A 383 -6.39 -36.29 1.06
CA PHE A 383 -6.80 -37.59 1.58
C PHE A 383 -5.71 -38.68 1.50
N ARG A 384 -4.48 -38.36 1.10
CA ARG A 384 -3.32 -39.21 1.36
C ARG A 384 -2.73 -38.80 2.71
N VAL A 385 -3.38 -39.25 3.78
CA VAL A 385 -2.82 -39.39 5.13
C VAL A 385 -2.25 -40.79 5.25
#